data_b2df48a435df612e4e1e1b0cbdf0025f
#
_entry.id   b2df48a435df612e4e1e1b0cbdf0025f
#
_cell.length_a   1.000
_cell.length_b   1.000
_cell.length_c   1.000
_cell.angle_alpha   90.00
_cell.angle_beta   90.00
_cell.angle_gamma   90.00
#
_symmetry.space_group_name_H-M   'P 1'
#
loop_
_entity.id
_entity.type
_entity.pdbx_description
1 polymer ?
#
loop_
_entity_poly.entity_id
_entity_poly.type
_entity_poly.pdbx_seq_one_letter_code
_entity_poly.pdbx_strand_id
1 'polypeptide(L)'
;LIAESTRTVSDRVDAIIVMDQVDVPNTGVLTPIVLDCLREVARGNPKLPVIADSRQGLNHYPPFSFKMNANELQLMVDSGGTMSTAAIESEAEKLAASNRRPAFITLAEKGIIGAAPGEAARHVSCFPVRGEIDIVGAGDSVTANLAAAMAAHSTVPESMELAMASVRT
;
A
#
# COMPACT_ATOMS: atom_id res chain seq x y z
N LEU A 1 15.91 9.93 17.05
CA LEU A 1 15.43 11.14 16.34
C LEU A 1 14.20 10.82 15.45
N ILE A 2 14.30 10.01 14.36
CA ILE A 2 13.14 9.72 13.46
C ILE A 2 12.00 9.05 14.23
N ALA A 3 12.24 7.97 14.94
CA ALA A 3 11.21 7.27 15.73
C ALA A 3 10.52 8.20 16.75
N GLU A 4 11.26 9.08 17.38
CA GLU A 4 10.72 10.07 18.31
C GLU A 4 9.84 11.10 17.59
N SER A 5 10.32 11.62 16.46
CA SER A 5 9.53 12.52 15.61
C SER A 5 8.25 11.86 15.12
N THR A 6 8.31 10.57 14.73
CA THR A 6 7.13 9.80 14.32
C THR A 6 6.08 9.73 15.43
N ARG A 7 6.48 9.45 16.68
CA ARG A 7 5.54 9.47 17.81
C ARG A 7 4.94 10.86 18.03
N THR A 8 5.75 11.90 17.92
CA THR A 8 5.30 13.29 18.16
C THR A 8 4.28 13.76 17.12
N VAL A 9 4.45 13.34 15.85
CA VAL A 9 3.55 13.77 14.76
C VAL A 9 2.34 12.87 14.58
N SER A 10 2.36 11.64 15.08
CA SER A 10 1.29 10.66 14.86
C SER A 10 -0.08 11.10 15.37
N ASP A 11 -0.12 11.96 16.41
CA ASP A 11 -1.36 12.52 16.95
C ASP A 11 -1.85 13.77 16.18
N ARG A 12 -1.12 14.18 15.14
CA ARG A 12 -1.36 15.43 14.39
C ARG A 12 -1.55 15.19 12.90
N VAL A 13 -1.61 13.94 12.48
CA VAL A 13 -1.76 13.52 11.08
C VAL A 13 -2.95 12.59 10.95
N ASP A 14 -3.56 12.57 9.77
CA ASP A 14 -4.74 11.76 9.47
C ASP A 14 -4.38 10.45 8.75
N ALA A 15 -3.14 10.31 8.27
CA ALA A 15 -2.57 9.07 7.72
C ALA A 15 -1.04 9.10 7.78
N ILE A 16 -0.40 7.94 7.71
CA ILE A 16 1.05 7.79 7.57
C ILE A 16 1.35 6.94 6.33
N ILE A 17 2.23 7.47 5.46
CA ILE A 17 2.81 6.73 4.35
C ILE A 17 4.21 6.27 4.75
N VAL A 18 4.43 4.97 4.67
CA VAL A 18 5.71 4.31 4.95
C VAL A 18 6.29 3.83 3.62
N MET A 19 7.22 4.61 3.07
CA MET A 19 7.77 4.35 1.73
C MET A 19 9.25 4.03 1.81
N ASP A 20 9.64 2.82 1.39
CA ASP A 20 11.02 2.36 1.35
C ASP A 20 11.50 2.29 -0.11
N GLN A 21 12.37 3.23 -0.45
CA GLN A 21 12.87 3.41 -1.82
C GLN A 21 14.36 3.02 -1.97
N VAL A 22 14.99 2.50 -0.89
CA VAL A 22 16.42 2.14 -0.92
C VAL A 22 16.61 0.66 -1.23
N ASP A 23 17.66 0.36 -2.02
CA ASP A 23 17.95 -0.99 -2.46
C ASP A 23 18.84 -1.77 -1.46
N VAL A 24 19.47 -1.07 -0.50
CA VAL A 24 20.33 -1.69 0.51
C VAL A 24 19.64 -1.69 1.87
N PRO A 25 19.43 -2.85 2.48
CA PRO A 25 18.78 -2.95 3.79
C PRO A 25 19.45 -2.10 4.87
N ASN A 26 18.64 -1.45 5.70
CA ASN A 26 19.07 -0.61 6.84
C ASN A 26 19.92 0.62 6.48
N THR A 27 19.95 1.05 5.21
CA THR A 27 20.62 2.29 4.81
C THR A 27 19.66 3.47 4.62
N GLY A 28 18.36 3.19 4.61
CA GLY A 28 17.29 4.18 4.50
C GLY A 28 16.73 4.63 5.86
N VAL A 29 15.63 5.36 5.78
CA VAL A 29 14.88 5.86 6.95
C VAL A 29 14.19 4.72 7.70
N LEU A 30 13.74 3.67 6.98
CA LEU A 30 12.96 2.58 7.54
C LEU A 30 13.87 1.48 8.10
N THR A 31 14.37 1.73 9.29
CA THR A 31 15.13 0.76 10.08
C THR A 31 14.19 -0.07 10.98
N PRO A 32 14.63 -1.21 11.53
CA PRO A 32 13.83 -1.98 12.49
C PRO A 32 13.28 -1.13 13.64
N ILE A 33 14.08 -0.19 14.15
CA ILE A 33 13.67 0.72 15.23
C ILE A 33 12.49 1.61 14.81
N VAL A 34 12.51 2.11 13.57
CA VAL A 34 11.43 2.95 13.04
C VAL A 34 10.18 2.11 12.78
N LEU A 35 10.33 0.90 12.25
CA LEU A 35 9.21 -0.03 12.04
C LEU A 35 8.56 -0.46 13.37
N ASP A 36 9.35 -0.69 14.40
CA ASP A 36 8.82 -0.99 15.74
C ASP A 36 8.06 0.21 16.32
N CYS A 37 8.58 1.41 16.17
CA CYS A 37 7.87 2.64 16.56
C CYS A 37 6.53 2.78 15.82
N LEU A 38 6.51 2.59 14.50
CA LEU A 38 5.30 2.65 13.69
C LEU A 38 4.28 1.57 14.10
N ARG A 39 4.77 0.37 14.48
CA ARG A 39 3.91 -0.70 15.04
C ARG A 39 3.23 -0.26 16.34
N GLU A 40 3.97 0.39 17.25
CA GLU A 40 3.42 0.94 18.50
C GLU A 40 2.38 2.03 18.21
N VAL A 41 2.68 2.96 17.31
CA VAL A 41 1.75 4.01 16.87
C VAL A 41 0.44 3.40 16.32
N ALA A 42 0.55 2.45 15.39
CA ALA A 42 -0.62 1.80 14.79
C ALA A 42 -1.46 0.98 15.79
N ARG A 43 -0.82 0.45 16.84
CA ARG A 43 -1.52 -0.23 17.95
C ARG A 43 -2.21 0.76 18.87
N GLY A 44 -1.57 1.88 19.18
CA GLY A 44 -2.10 2.94 20.04
C GLY A 44 -3.26 3.70 19.40
N ASN A 45 -3.23 3.88 18.09
CA ASN A 45 -4.29 4.50 17.31
C ASN A 45 -4.73 3.62 16.14
N PRO A 46 -5.62 2.63 16.36
CA PRO A 46 -6.09 1.73 15.30
C PRO A 46 -6.86 2.41 14.17
N LYS A 47 -7.32 3.64 14.39
CA LYS A 47 -8.04 4.43 13.38
C LYS A 47 -7.10 5.20 12.44
N LEU A 48 -5.85 5.40 12.83
CA LEU A 48 -4.86 6.06 11.99
C LEU A 48 -4.43 5.10 10.87
N PRO A 49 -4.73 5.39 9.60
CA PRO A 49 -4.24 4.58 8.49
C PRO A 49 -2.72 4.68 8.39
N VAL A 50 -2.08 3.51 8.31
CA VAL A 50 -0.67 3.40 7.96
C VAL A 50 -0.59 2.55 6.70
N ILE A 51 -0.12 3.11 5.60
CA ILE A 51 0.07 2.41 4.34
C ILE A 51 1.56 2.26 4.04
N ALA A 52 1.98 1.03 3.75
CA ALA A 52 3.37 0.70 3.45
C ALA A 52 3.54 0.31 1.97
N ASP A 53 4.61 0.83 1.36
CA ASP A 53 5.07 0.54 0.01
C ASP A 53 6.60 0.38 0.06
N SER A 54 7.14 -0.75 -0.40
CA SER A 54 8.57 -1.03 -0.35
C SER A 54 9.04 -1.80 -1.56
N ARG A 55 10.10 -1.31 -2.20
CA ARG A 55 10.78 -2.00 -3.31
C ARG A 55 11.45 -3.31 -2.88
N GLN A 56 11.77 -3.46 -1.60
CA GLN A 56 12.39 -4.67 -1.04
C GLN A 56 11.36 -5.70 -0.55
N GLY A 57 10.07 -5.43 -0.74
CA GLY A 57 8.98 -6.25 -0.25
C GLY A 57 8.58 -5.91 1.19
N LEU A 58 7.44 -6.45 1.61
CA LEU A 58 6.77 -6.09 2.85
C LEU A 58 6.74 -7.25 3.88
N ASN A 59 7.47 -8.34 3.63
CA ASN A 59 7.49 -9.54 4.49
C ASN A 59 7.87 -9.25 5.95
N HIS A 60 8.68 -8.23 6.19
CA HIS A 60 9.21 -7.89 7.53
C HIS A 60 8.50 -6.69 8.14
N TYR A 61 7.50 -6.15 7.46
CA TYR A 61 6.76 -4.99 7.95
C TYR A 61 5.70 -5.39 8.98
N PRO A 62 5.39 -4.49 9.92
CA PRO A 62 4.23 -4.66 10.78
C PRO A 62 2.94 -4.77 9.95
N PRO A 63 1.83 -5.29 10.53
CA PRO A 63 0.57 -5.48 9.82
C PRO A 63 -0.12 -4.13 9.53
N PHE A 64 0.41 -3.39 8.57
CA PHE A 64 -0.13 -2.16 8.01
C PHE A 64 -1.06 -2.48 6.81
N SER A 65 -1.68 -1.45 6.25
CA SER A 65 -2.19 -1.54 4.90
C SER A 65 -1.02 -1.65 3.94
N PHE A 66 -1.04 -2.64 3.07
CA PHE A 66 0.03 -2.87 2.10
C PHE A 66 -0.40 -2.39 0.73
N LYS A 67 0.50 -1.67 0.05
CA LYS A 67 0.41 -1.42 -1.38
C LYS A 67 1.68 -1.93 -2.04
N MET A 68 1.51 -2.67 -3.13
CA MET A 68 2.59 -3.21 -3.94
C MET A 68 2.11 -3.40 -5.38
N ASN A 69 3.03 -3.65 -6.30
CA ASN A 69 2.67 -4.08 -7.65
C ASN A 69 2.59 -5.61 -7.76
N ALA A 70 2.06 -6.10 -8.89
CA ALA A 70 1.88 -7.55 -9.09
C ALA A 70 3.20 -8.34 -9.06
N ASN A 71 4.32 -7.75 -9.51
CA ASN A 71 5.62 -8.41 -9.46
C ASN A 71 6.16 -8.49 -8.02
N GLU A 72 5.98 -7.45 -7.23
CA GLU A 72 6.36 -7.42 -5.81
C GLU A 72 5.53 -8.44 -5.01
N LEU A 73 4.22 -8.53 -5.28
CA LEU A 73 3.37 -9.58 -4.71
C LEU A 73 3.88 -10.96 -5.07
N GLN A 74 4.18 -11.20 -6.35
CA GLN A 74 4.67 -12.48 -6.84
C GLN A 74 5.97 -12.91 -6.13
N LEU A 75 6.91 -11.98 -5.93
CA LEU A 75 8.13 -12.22 -5.18
C LEU A 75 7.85 -12.48 -3.70
N MET A 76 6.92 -11.76 -3.12
CA MET A 76 6.55 -11.90 -1.70
C MET A 76 5.94 -13.26 -1.38
N VAL A 77 5.15 -13.85 -2.30
CA VAL A 77 4.48 -15.14 -2.10
C VAL A 77 5.22 -16.32 -2.75
N ASP A 78 6.40 -16.05 -3.35
CA ASP A 78 7.23 -17.07 -4.04
C ASP A 78 6.42 -17.92 -5.05
N SER A 79 5.63 -17.28 -5.88
CA SER A 79 4.66 -17.96 -6.76
C SER A 79 5.28 -18.70 -7.95
N GLY A 80 6.59 -18.55 -8.18
CA GLY A 80 7.33 -19.26 -9.24
C GLY A 80 6.96 -18.88 -10.69
N GLY A 81 6.04 -17.94 -10.90
CA GLY A 81 5.61 -17.50 -12.23
C GLY A 81 4.52 -16.45 -12.21
N THR A 82 4.14 -15.93 -13.38
CA THR A 82 3.12 -14.88 -13.51
C THR A 82 1.79 -15.31 -12.92
N MET A 83 1.27 -14.51 -11.98
CA MET A 83 -0.01 -14.77 -11.34
C MET A 83 -1.18 -14.35 -12.23
N SER A 84 -2.25 -15.15 -12.23
CA SER A 84 -3.53 -14.73 -12.81
C SER A 84 -4.21 -13.67 -11.96
N THR A 85 -5.14 -12.91 -12.52
CA THR A 85 -5.95 -11.93 -11.77
C THR A 85 -6.63 -12.56 -10.57
N ALA A 86 -7.26 -13.74 -10.75
CA ALA A 86 -7.90 -14.46 -9.65
C ALA A 86 -6.93 -14.89 -8.54
N ALA A 87 -5.69 -15.25 -8.89
CA ALA A 87 -4.66 -15.54 -7.91
C ALA A 87 -4.25 -14.28 -7.11
N ILE A 88 -4.13 -13.14 -7.80
CA ILE A 88 -3.82 -11.83 -7.16
C ILE A 88 -4.97 -11.42 -6.23
N GLU A 89 -6.23 -11.57 -6.65
CA GLU A 89 -7.40 -11.30 -5.80
C GLU A 89 -7.36 -12.15 -4.52
N SER A 90 -7.13 -13.46 -4.66
CA SER A 90 -7.02 -14.36 -3.50
C SER A 90 -5.88 -13.97 -2.55
N GLU A 91 -4.72 -13.57 -3.06
CA GLU A 91 -3.60 -13.13 -2.21
C GLU A 91 -3.89 -11.78 -1.55
N ALA A 92 -4.54 -10.85 -2.24
CA ALA A 92 -4.97 -9.58 -1.64
C ALA A 92 -5.93 -9.81 -0.45
N GLU A 93 -6.88 -10.74 -0.59
CA GLU A 93 -7.80 -11.14 0.50
C GLU A 93 -7.04 -11.74 1.69
N LYS A 94 -6.08 -12.65 1.44
CA LYS A 94 -5.26 -13.26 2.49
C LYS A 94 -4.42 -12.22 3.23
N LEU A 95 -3.80 -11.28 2.50
CA LEU A 95 -3.02 -10.20 3.08
C LEU A 95 -3.91 -9.28 3.93
N ALA A 96 -5.08 -8.90 3.40
CA ALA A 96 -6.01 -8.05 4.14
C ALA A 96 -6.50 -8.73 5.42
N ALA A 97 -6.83 -10.03 5.36
CA ALA A 97 -7.26 -10.81 6.52
C ALA A 97 -6.12 -10.95 7.56
N SER A 98 -4.91 -11.28 7.12
CA SER A 98 -3.74 -11.45 7.97
C SER A 98 -3.37 -10.16 8.70
N ASN A 99 -3.30 -9.05 7.97
CA ASN A 99 -2.94 -7.75 8.52
C ASN A 99 -4.09 -7.07 9.27
N ARG A 100 -5.33 -7.53 9.06
CA ARG A 100 -6.56 -6.84 9.50
C ARG A 100 -6.59 -5.38 9.01
N ARG A 101 -6.08 -5.15 7.82
CA ARG A 101 -5.95 -3.86 7.15
C ARG A 101 -6.13 -4.06 5.65
N PRO A 102 -6.58 -3.04 4.90
CA PRO A 102 -6.66 -3.13 3.45
C PRO A 102 -5.33 -3.52 2.79
N ALA A 103 -5.42 -4.27 1.70
CA ALA A 103 -4.30 -4.57 0.81
C ALA A 103 -4.63 -4.11 -0.60
N PHE A 104 -3.65 -3.53 -1.31
CA PHE A 104 -3.80 -2.94 -2.63
C PHE A 104 -2.68 -3.43 -3.55
N ILE A 105 -3.05 -3.98 -4.72
CA ILE A 105 -2.11 -4.53 -5.70
C ILE A 105 -2.30 -3.80 -7.04
N THR A 106 -1.31 -3.02 -7.46
CA THR A 106 -1.36 -2.33 -8.76
C THR A 106 -0.99 -3.27 -9.91
N LEU A 107 -1.73 -3.17 -11.01
CA LEU A 107 -1.63 -4.04 -12.20
C LEU A 107 -1.20 -3.25 -13.45
N ALA A 108 -0.44 -2.20 -13.27
CA ALA A 108 -0.05 -1.26 -14.34
C ALA A 108 -1.28 -0.73 -15.09
N GLU A 109 -1.31 -0.84 -16.41
CA GLU A 109 -2.41 -0.40 -17.28
C GLU A 109 -3.75 -1.11 -17.02
N LYS A 110 -3.75 -2.22 -16.28
CA LYS A 110 -4.98 -2.95 -15.92
C LYS A 110 -5.68 -2.40 -14.70
N GLY A 111 -5.05 -1.47 -13.97
CA GLY A 111 -5.64 -0.83 -12.80
C GLY A 111 -5.14 -1.36 -11.47
N ILE A 112 -6.04 -1.56 -10.52
CA ILE A 112 -5.72 -1.93 -9.14
C ILE A 112 -6.71 -2.95 -8.59
N ILE A 113 -6.20 -3.92 -7.84
CA ILE A 113 -6.99 -4.83 -7.02
C ILE A 113 -6.82 -4.42 -5.56
N GLY A 114 -7.91 -4.43 -4.80
CA GLY A 114 -7.88 -4.18 -3.37
C GLY A 114 -8.84 -5.07 -2.61
N ALA A 115 -8.48 -5.39 -1.37
CA ALA A 115 -9.32 -6.15 -0.46
C ALA A 115 -9.36 -5.50 0.91
N ALA A 116 -10.53 -5.48 1.54
CA ALA A 116 -10.71 -5.17 2.95
C ALA A 116 -10.73 -6.46 3.79
N PRO A 117 -10.40 -6.38 5.10
CA PRO A 117 -10.45 -7.56 5.96
C PRO A 117 -11.84 -8.22 5.98
N GLY A 118 -11.93 -9.48 5.56
CA GLY A 118 -13.17 -10.25 5.54
C GLY A 118 -14.10 -9.96 4.35
N GLU A 119 -13.67 -9.15 3.39
CA GLU A 119 -14.41 -8.84 2.17
C GLU A 119 -13.72 -9.46 0.94
N ALA A 120 -14.52 -9.75 -0.09
CA ALA A 120 -13.99 -10.17 -1.38
C ALA A 120 -13.22 -9.05 -2.05
N ALA A 121 -12.14 -9.40 -2.73
CA ALA A 121 -11.33 -8.46 -3.48
C ALA A 121 -12.17 -7.78 -4.58
N ARG A 122 -11.80 -6.54 -4.88
CA ARG A 122 -12.37 -5.73 -5.96
C ARG A 122 -11.30 -5.31 -6.92
N HIS A 123 -11.66 -5.23 -8.20
CA HIS A 123 -10.80 -4.74 -9.26
C HIS A 123 -11.38 -3.42 -9.80
N VAL A 124 -10.55 -2.38 -9.84
CA VAL A 124 -10.84 -1.10 -10.47
C VAL A 124 -9.89 -0.93 -11.65
N SER A 125 -10.44 -0.84 -12.86
CA SER A 125 -9.65 -0.67 -14.08
C SER A 125 -9.07 0.73 -14.18
N CYS A 126 -7.89 0.84 -14.80
CA CYS A 126 -7.37 2.14 -15.23
C CYS A 126 -8.31 2.81 -16.24
N PHE A 127 -8.41 4.12 -16.15
CA PHE A 127 -9.07 4.88 -17.20
C PHE A 127 -8.19 4.89 -18.47
N PRO A 128 -8.80 4.89 -19.68
CA PRO A 128 -8.03 5.00 -20.90
C PRO A 128 -7.21 6.28 -20.90
N VAL A 129 -5.90 6.14 -20.97
CA VAL A 129 -4.98 7.29 -21.08
C VAL A 129 -4.85 7.67 -22.55
N ARG A 130 -4.92 8.97 -22.86
CA ARG A 130 -4.69 9.51 -24.21
C ARG A 130 -3.36 10.26 -24.21
N GLY A 131 -2.40 9.79 -25.00
CA GLY A 131 -1.09 10.42 -25.16
C GLY A 131 0.07 9.59 -24.59
N GLU A 132 1.26 10.19 -24.55
CA GLU A 132 2.43 9.59 -23.93
C GLU A 132 2.24 9.54 -22.42
N ILE A 133 2.51 8.39 -21.82
CA ILE A 133 2.37 8.16 -20.37
C ILE A 133 3.73 8.34 -19.72
N ASP A 134 3.87 9.31 -18.83
CA ASP A 134 4.97 9.32 -17.88
C ASP A 134 4.62 8.39 -16.71
N ILE A 135 5.28 7.23 -16.68
CA ILE A 135 5.09 6.23 -15.61
C ILE A 135 5.86 6.56 -14.33
N VAL A 136 6.76 7.56 -14.38
CA VAL A 136 7.55 7.95 -13.21
C VAL A 136 6.64 8.64 -12.19
N GLY A 137 6.63 8.12 -10.96
CA GLY A 137 5.79 8.66 -9.89
C GLY A 137 4.32 8.20 -9.89
N ALA A 138 3.87 7.43 -10.90
CA ALA A 138 2.51 6.91 -10.91
C ALA A 138 2.21 6.06 -9.66
N GLY A 139 3.14 5.20 -9.24
CA GLY A 139 3.03 4.43 -8.01
C GLY A 139 2.91 5.29 -6.76
N ASP A 140 3.71 6.35 -6.68
CA ASP A 140 3.72 7.29 -5.55
C ASP A 140 2.39 8.08 -5.49
N SER A 141 1.87 8.49 -6.66
CA SER A 141 0.55 9.13 -6.79
C SER A 141 -0.55 8.20 -6.29
N VAL A 142 -0.55 6.94 -6.69
CA VAL A 142 -1.52 5.94 -6.21
C VAL A 142 -1.43 5.81 -4.68
N THR A 143 -0.23 5.66 -4.11
CA THR A 143 -0.04 5.51 -2.66
C THR A 143 -0.54 6.75 -1.91
N ALA A 144 -0.24 7.95 -2.40
CA ALA A 144 -0.69 9.20 -1.78
C ALA A 144 -2.22 9.34 -1.77
N ASN A 145 -2.88 9.02 -2.90
CA ASN A 145 -4.33 9.11 -3.00
C ASN A 145 -5.06 8.02 -2.21
N LEU A 146 -4.51 6.80 -2.12
CA LEU A 146 -5.01 5.76 -1.23
C LEU A 146 -4.93 6.21 0.23
N ALA A 147 -3.80 6.78 0.66
CA ALA A 147 -3.62 7.28 2.03
C ALA A 147 -4.63 8.40 2.35
N ALA A 148 -4.82 9.36 1.44
CA ALA A 148 -5.77 10.44 1.61
C ALA A 148 -7.23 9.94 1.70
N ALA A 149 -7.62 8.99 0.83
CA ALA A 149 -8.94 8.39 0.86
C ALA A 149 -9.19 7.61 2.16
N MET A 150 -8.21 6.83 2.61
CA MET A 150 -8.29 6.10 3.87
C MET A 150 -8.39 7.05 5.07
N ALA A 151 -7.69 8.18 5.06
CA ALA A 151 -7.80 9.24 6.06
C ALA A 151 -9.21 9.85 6.09
N ALA A 152 -9.86 9.95 4.94
CA ALA A 152 -11.25 10.38 4.79
C ALA A 152 -12.28 9.27 5.09
N HIS A 153 -11.85 8.11 5.58
CA HIS A 153 -12.68 6.94 5.89
C HIS A 153 -13.44 6.36 4.69
N SER A 154 -12.90 6.51 3.48
CA SER A 154 -13.45 5.89 2.27
C SER A 154 -13.35 4.36 2.34
N THR A 155 -14.27 3.69 1.68
CA THR A 155 -14.20 2.25 1.46
C THR A 155 -13.03 1.88 0.55
N VAL A 156 -12.63 0.60 0.51
CA VAL A 156 -11.56 0.13 -0.38
C VAL A 156 -11.87 0.44 -1.85
N PRO A 157 -13.08 0.16 -2.39
CA PRO A 157 -13.43 0.54 -3.76
C PRO A 157 -13.32 2.05 -4.03
N GLU A 158 -13.87 2.90 -3.17
CA GLU A 158 -13.80 4.36 -3.33
C GLU A 158 -12.35 4.86 -3.30
N SER A 159 -11.52 4.31 -2.42
CA SER A 159 -10.10 4.64 -2.35
C SER A 159 -9.36 4.28 -3.64
N MET A 160 -9.67 3.13 -4.24
CA MET A 160 -9.10 2.69 -5.51
C MET A 160 -9.57 3.55 -6.69
N GLU A 161 -10.86 3.93 -6.73
CA GLU A 161 -11.40 4.81 -7.77
C GLU A 161 -10.70 6.18 -7.75
N LEU A 162 -10.51 6.78 -6.55
CA LEU A 162 -9.76 8.01 -6.41
C LEU A 162 -8.32 7.87 -6.87
N ALA A 163 -7.64 6.80 -6.45
CA ALA A 163 -6.26 6.54 -6.82
C ALA A 163 -6.11 6.34 -8.34
N MET A 164 -7.03 5.62 -8.99
CA MET A 164 -7.01 5.44 -10.44
C MET A 164 -7.38 6.72 -11.21
N ALA A 165 -8.18 7.58 -10.63
CA ALA A 165 -8.47 8.90 -11.23
C ALA A 165 -7.24 9.83 -11.24
N SER A 166 -6.33 9.68 -10.28
CA SER A 166 -5.13 10.53 -10.15
C SER A 166 -4.02 10.24 -11.16
N VAL A 167 -4.01 9.06 -11.79
CA VAL A 167 -2.99 8.66 -12.78
C VAL A 167 -3.45 8.85 -14.23
N ARG A 168 -4.39 9.76 -14.45
CA ARG A 168 -4.97 10.07 -15.77
C ARG A 168 -4.19 11.08 -16.62
N THR A 169 -3.12 11.64 -16.12
CA THR A 169 -2.36 12.72 -16.82
C THR A 169 -1.42 12.21 -17.86
#